data_7e7693a57691ff01a8c14dccd742c4cf
#
_entry.id   7e7693a57691ff01a8c14dccd742c4cf
#
_cell.length_a   1.000
_cell.length_b   1.000
_cell.length_c   1.000
_cell.angle_alpha   90.00
_cell.angle_beta   90.00
_cell.angle_gamma   90.00
#
_symmetry.space_group_name_H-M   'P 1'
#
loop_
_entity.id
_entity.type
_entity.pdbx_description
1 polymer ?
#
loop_
_entity_poly.entity_id
_entity_poly.type
_entity_poly.pdbx_seq_one_letter_code
_entity_poly.pdbx_strand_id
1 'polypeptide(L)'
;MKRCLCSLALVAILVSLLGPRCLADDKATLKQDVYTVSLDLKFSRKNQNLLQSAISLLDWGPNGYATGFLVGDGLVMTAYHVVSGDLSVSKKIQLGFSAKDQLDVRVNINGCQATVIKIDEAADLALLRICSSHKQTRTPAFQTSLNKDERLLLIARPHGDKMVGRGHFYGPYMFRGLQYWSAKIDARDGYSGSPVYNDRAELIGVFSGYDWPNKLAVISPGERAQKLLDDYHSRPTP
;
A
#
# COMPACT_ATOMS: atom_id res chain seq x y z
N MET A 1 -9.07 5.85 68.25
CA MET A 1 -9.36 6.46 66.96
C MET A 1 -8.10 6.60 66.17
N LYS A 2 -7.69 5.56 65.45
CA LYS A 2 -6.57 5.55 64.41
C LYS A 2 -6.82 4.38 63.51
N ARG A 3 -7.55 4.56 62.40
CA ARG A 3 -7.60 3.64 61.24
C ARG A 3 -8.26 4.40 60.08
N CYS A 4 -7.66 4.34 58.91
CA CYS A 4 -8.06 4.84 57.58
C CYS A 4 -7.19 5.96 57.01
N LEU A 5 -5.95 5.63 56.61
CA LEU A 5 -5.16 6.49 55.73
C LEU A 5 -4.24 5.71 54.78
N CYS A 6 -4.41 4.41 54.60
CA CYS A 6 -3.53 3.63 53.71
C CYS A 6 -4.17 3.13 52.39
N SER A 7 -5.45 3.39 52.12
CA SER A 7 -6.09 2.81 50.92
C SER A 7 -6.17 3.69 49.67
N LEU A 8 -5.82 4.97 49.77
CA LEU A 8 -5.89 5.93 48.66
C LEU A 8 -4.59 6.05 47.83
N ALA A 9 -3.45 5.62 48.39
CA ALA A 9 -2.15 5.75 47.71
C ALA A 9 -1.91 4.63 46.66
N LEU A 10 -2.56 3.48 46.79
CA LEU A 10 -2.34 2.33 45.84
C LEU A 10 -3.10 2.48 44.52
N VAL A 11 -4.20 3.19 44.47
CA VAL A 11 -5.00 3.38 43.25
C VAL A 11 -4.35 4.41 42.32
N ALA A 12 -3.68 5.41 42.85
CA ALA A 12 -3.02 6.45 42.04
C ALA A 12 -1.78 5.91 41.28
N ILE A 13 -1.10 4.87 41.79
CA ILE A 13 0.09 4.29 41.13
C ILE A 13 -0.28 3.36 39.97
N LEU A 14 -1.44 2.70 40.01
CA LEU A 14 -1.86 1.82 38.91
C LEU A 14 -2.37 2.59 37.68
N VAL A 15 -2.89 3.80 37.83
CA VAL A 15 -3.39 4.63 36.73
C VAL A 15 -2.24 5.30 35.96
N SER A 16 -1.10 5.56 36.62
CA SER A 16 0.07 6.18 35.96
C SER A 16 0.89 5.23 35.08
N LEU A 17 0.66 3.91 35.14
CA LEU A 17 1.36 2.92 34.32
C LEU A 17 0.65 2.58 32.99
N LEU A 18 -0.59 3.05 32.79
CA LEU A 18 -1.39 2.74 31.59
C LEU A 18 -1.63 3.95 30.67
N GLY A 19 -1.14 5.13 31.00
CA GLY A 19 -1.59 6.37 30.37
C GLY A 19 -0.89 6.86 29.08
N PRO A 20 0.41 6.73 28.83
CA PRO A 20 1.01 7.39 27.65
C PRO A 20 1.58 6.48 26.55
N ARG A 21 1.54 5.15 26.70
CA ARG A 21 2.14 4.24 25.69
C ARG A 21 1.43 4.25 24.33
N CYS A 22 0.15 4.60 24.29
CA CYS A 22 -0.67 4.47 23.08
C CYS A 22 -0.42 5.57 22.02
N LEU A 23 0.10 6.75 22.41
CA LEU A 23 0.28 7.90 21.50
C LEU A 23 1.70 8.08 20.96
N ALA A 24 2.70 7.48 21.62
CA ALA A 24 4.09 7.63 21.20
C ALA A 24 4.45 6.73 20.02
N ASP A 25 3.85 5.55 19.94
CA ASP A 25 4.16 4.51 18.94
C ASP A 25 3.69 4.89 17.53
N ASP A 26 2.51 5.55 17.41
CA ASP A 26 2.00 6.03 16.12
C ASP A 26 2.92 7.07 15.45
N LYS A 27 3.66 7.88 16.21
CA LYS A 27 4.50 8.96 15.64
C LYS A 27 5.65 8.45 14.79
N ALA A 28 6.30 7.34 15.17
CA ALA A 28 7.40 6.76 14.40
C ALA A 28 6.87 6.21 13.08
N THR A 29 5.75 5.51 13.12
CA THR A 29 5.09 4.92 11.94
C THR A 29 4.51 5.99 11.03
N LEU A 30 3.90 7.04 11.57
CA LEU A 30 3.37 8.15 10.78
C LEU A 30 4.46 8.94 10.03
N LYS A 31 5.72 8.90 10.48
CA LYS A 31 6.86 9.47 9.75
C LYS A 31 7.19 8.70 8.47
N GLN A 32 6.75 7.45 8.32
CA GLN A 32 6.92 6.68 7.09
C GLN A 32 6.12 7.25 5.91
N ASP A 33 5.19 8.16 6.18
CA ASP A 33 4.42 8.88 5.17
C ASP A 33 5.29 9.59 4.11
N VAL A 34 6.47 10.08 4.47
CA VAL A 34 7.41 10.74 3.54
C VAL A 34 7.85 9.82 2.40
N TYR A 35 7.69 8.51 2.57
CA TYR A 35 8.02 7.50 1.58
C TYR A 35 6.82 7.09 0.72
N THR A 36 5.60 7.49 1.09
CA THR A 36 4.38 7.12 0.39
C THR A 36 4.10 8.12 -0.73
N VAL A 37 3.82 7.64 -1.92
CA VAL A 37 3.60 8.44 -3.12
C VAL A 37 2.24 8.14 -3.75
N SER A 38 1.64 9.17 -4.35
CA SER A 38 0.45 9.00 -5.19
C SER A 38 0.86 8.48 -6.57
N LEU A 39 0.06 7.56 -7.10
CA LEU A 39 0.18 7.06 -8.45
C LEU A 39 -1.02 7.56 -9.26
N ASP A 40 -0.74 8.39 -10.26
CA ASP A 40 -1.73 8.84 -11.23
C ASP A 40 -1.76 7.83 -12.37
N LEU A 41 -2.92 7.20 -12.59
CA LEU A 41 -3.09 6.16 -13.58
C LEU A 41 -3.83 6.70 -14.79
N LYS A 42 -3.35 6.38 -15.99
CA LYS A 42 -4.05 6.62 -17.23
C LYS A 42 -4.26 5.30 -17.96
N PHE A 43 -5.53 4.90 -18.04
CA PHE A 43 -5.95 3.73 -18.78
C PHE A 43 -6.24 4.09 -20.23
N SER A 44 -5.81 3.24 -21.16
CA SER A 44 -6.09 3.35 -22.59
C SER A 44 -6.33 1.97 -23.17
N ARG A 45 -7.13 1.88 -24.29
CA ARG A 45 -7.33 0.59 -24.96
C ARG A 45 -6.03 0.11 -25.60
N LYS A 46 -5.74 -1.20 -25.49
CA LYS A 46 -4.76 -1.85 -26.35
C LYS A 46 -5.28 -1.82 -27.80
N ASN A 47 -4.39 -1.71 -28.78
CA ASN A 47 -4.75 -1.73 -30.21
C ASN A 47 -5.64 -0.56 -30.69
N GLN A 48 -5.39 0.65 -30.22
CA GLN A 48 -6.02 1.85 -30.76
C GLN A 48 -5.50 2.16 -32.18
N ASN A 49 -6.40 2.54 -33.09
CA ASN A 49 -6.04 3.12 -34.36
C ASN A 49 -5.34 4.50 -34.16
N LEU A 50 -4.46 4.93 -35.08
CA LEU A 50 -3.71 6.18 -34.97
C LEU A 50 -4.58 7.42 -34.63
N LEU A 51 -5.80 7.50 -35.16
CA LEU A 51 -6.76 8.56 -34.86
C LEU A 51 -7.25 8.51 -33.40
N GLN A 52 -7.54 7.32 -32.89
CA GLN A 52 -7.96 7.13 -31.49
C GLN A 52 -6.82 7.39 -30.52
N SER A 53 -5.58 7.06 -30.91
CA SER A 53 -4.38 7.40 -30.16
C SER A 53 -4.17 8.93 -30.09
N ALA A 54 -4.40 9.64 -31.19
CA ALA A 54 -4.32 11.10 -31.23
C ALA A 54 -5.38 11.77 -30.32
N ILE A 55 -6.61 11.25 -30.31
CA ILE A 55 -7.68 11.74 -29.42
C ILE A 55 -7.37 11.42 -27.96
N SER A 56 -6.82 10.24 -27.66
CA SER A 56 -6.42 9.87 -26.29
C SER A 56 -5.26 10.71 -25.75
N LEU A 57 -4.45 11.31 -26.62
CA LEU A 57 -3.42 12.29 -26.26
C LEU A 57 -4.02 13.65 -25.84
N LEU A 58 -5.24 13.95 -26.30
CA LEU A 58 -5.97 15.17 -25.93
C LEU A 58 -6.78 15.00 -24.63
N ASP A 59 -6.89 13.78 -24.12
CA ASP A 59 -7.54 13.48 -22.85
C ASP A 59 -6.60 13.83 -21.68
N TRP A 60 -6.88 14.96 -21.08
CA TRP A 60 -6.04 15.62 -20.09
C TRP A 60 -6.33 15.11 -18.70
N GLY A 61 -5.35 14.40 -18.10
CA GLY A 61 -5.37 14.00 -16.72
C GLY A 61 -5.45 12.48 -16.46
N PRO A 62 -5.23 12.07 -15.23
CA PRO A 62 -5.39 10.69 -14.79
C PRO A 62 -6.88 10.33 -14.73
N ASN A 63 -7.17 9.06 -15.05
CA ASN A 63 -8.52 8.51 -14.92
C ASN A 63 -8.60 7.38 -13.88
N GLY A 64 -7.55 7.25 -13.07
CA GLY A 64 -7.49 6.38 -11.91
C GLY A 64 -6.36 6.80 -10.99
N TYR A 65 -6.42 6.35 -9.75
CA TYR A 65 -5.44 6.66 -8.72
C TYR A 65 -5.14 5.43 -7.88
N ALA A 66 -3.91 5.37 -7.40
CA ALA A 66 -3.44 4.35 -6.47
C ALA A 66 -2.34 4.92 -5.58
N THR A 67 -1.81 4.09 -4.73
CA THR A 67 -0.72 4.42 -3.84
C THR A 67 0.48 3.52 -4.11
N GLY A 68 1.67 4.05 -3.93
CA GLY A 68 2.92 3.30 -3.87
C GLY A 68 3.81 3.85 -2.78
N PHE A 69 4.96 3.25 -2.59
CA PHE A 69 5.94 3.73 -1.63
C PHE A 69 7.37 3.44 -2.09
N LEU A 70 8.27 4.32 -1.71
CA LEU A 70 9.69 4.21 -2.03
C LEU A 70 10.34 3.07 -1.26
N VAL A 71 11.09 2.22 -1.96
CA VAL A 71 11.80 1.06 -1.40
C VAL A 71 13.30 1.07 -1.67
N GLY A 72 13.80 2.14 -2.28
CA GLY A 72 15.21 2.34 -2.63
C GLY A 72 15.37 3.49 -3.62
N ASP A 73 16.55 3.63 -4.20
CA ASP A 73 16.92 4.72 -5.10
C ASP A 73 16.05 4.75 -6.37
N GLY A 74 15.04 5.60 -6.37
CA GLY A 74 14.10 5.74 -7.49
C GLY A 74 13.22 4.49 -7.73
N LEU A 75 13.11 3.60 -6.75
CA LEU A 75 12.26 2.42 -6.80
C LEU A 75 10.99 2.64 -5.97
N VAL A 76 9.84 2.37 -6.58
CA VAL A 76 8.53 2.41 -5.94
C VAL A 76 7.88 1.05 -6.01
N MET A 77 7.39 0.56 -4.88
CA MET A 77 6.58 -0.64 -4.80
C MET A 77 5.09 -0.29 -4.75
N THR A 78 4.27 -1.08 -5.42
CA THR A 78 2.82 -0.98 -5.44
C THR A 78 2.20 -2.36 -5.68
N ALA A 79 0.86 -2.45 -5.75
CA ALA A 79 0.17 -3.68 -6.12
C ALA A 79 0.24 -3.93 -7.64
N TYR A 80 0.34 -5.20 -8.06
CA TYR A 80 0.40 -5.57 -9.48
C TYR A 80 -0.86 -5.18 -10.26
N HIS A 81 -2.05 -5.38 -9.67
CA HIS A 81 -3.30 -5.02 -10.33
C HIS A 81 -3.41 -3.52 -10.67
N VAL A 82 -2.64 -2.65 -10.01
CA VAL A 82 -2.56 -1.21 -10.32
C VAL A 82 -1.94 -0.97 -11.69
N VAL A 83 -1.03 -1.84 -12.11
CA VAL A 83 -0.23 -1.70 -13.34
C VAL A 83 -0.58 -2.71 -14.43
N SER A 84 -1.43 -3.71 -14.15
CA SER A 84 -1.76 -4.78 -15.09
C SER A 84 -2.76 -4.36 -16.18
N GLY A 85 -3.58 -3.35 -15.92
CA GLY A 85 -4.73 -3.01 -16.77
C GLY A 85 -5.93 -3.94 -16.63
N ASP A 86 -5.85 -4.93 -15.75
CA ASP A 86 -6.94 -5.90 -15.51
C ASP A 86 -7.96 -5.31 -14.52
N LEU A 87 -8.83 -4.48 -15.04
CA LEU A 87 -9.93 -3.91 -14.27
C LEU A 87 -11.16 -4.83 -14.30
N SER A 88 -11.94 -4.81 -13.21
CA SER A 88 -13.27 -5.43 -13.20
C SER A 88 -14.17 -4.83 -14.28
N VAL A 89 -15.14 -5.59 -14.74
CA VAL A 89 -16.10 -5.14 -15.76
C VAL A 89 -16.79 -3.84 -15.34
N SER A 90 -17.22 -3.75 -14.08
CA SER A 90 -17.86 -2.54 -13.54
C SER A 90 -16.93 -1.33 -13.59
N LYS A 91 -15.65 -1.50 -13.25
CA LYS A 91 -14.66 -0.42 -13.29
C LYS A 91 -14.35 0.03 -14.72
N LYS A 92 -14.24 -0.92 -15.67
CA LYS A 92 -14.09 -0.59 -17.10
C LYS A 92 -15.23 0.28 -17.61
N ILE A 93 -16.48 -0.12 -17.31
CA ILE A 93 -17.68 0.64 -17.72
C ILE A 93 -17.69 2.04 -17.07
N GLN A 94 -17.37 2.13 -15.78
CA GLN A 94 -17.28 3.41 -15.07
C GLN A 94 -16.28 4.37 -15.71
N LEU A 95 -15.18 3.84 -16.26
CA LEU A 95 -14.15 4.61 -16.95
C LEU A 95 -14.43 4.82 -18.46
N GLY A 96 -15.61 4.40 -18.95
CA GLY A 96 -16.02 4.59 -20.37
C GLY A 96 -15.44 3.53 -21.31
N PHE A 97 -14.95 2.40 -20.79
CA PHE A 97 -14.47 1.29 -21.58
C PHE A 97 -15.53 0.19 -21.75
N SER A 98 -15.39 -0.63 -22.76
CA SER A 98 -16.20 -1.84 -22.92
C SER A 98 -15.72 -2.93 -21.94
N ALA A 99 -16.63 -3.83 -21.54
CA ALA A 99 -16.30 -4.99 -20.72
C ALA A 99 -15.20 -5.88 -21.33
N LYS A 100 -15.13 -5.92 -22.66
CA LYS A 100 -14.18 -6.74 -23.43
C LYS A 100 -12.86 -6.03 -23.75
N ASP A 101 -12.76 -4.72 -23.48
CA ASP A 101 -11.54 -3.97 -23.77
C ASP A 101 -10.37 -4.50 -22.97
N GLN A 102 -9.24 -4.70 -23.63
CA GLN A 102 -7.95 -4.87 -23.00
C GLN A 102 -7.33 -3.49 -22.83
N LEU A 103 -6.78 -3.23 -21.66
CA LEU A 103 -6.28 -1.91 -21.30
C LEU A 103 -4.78 -1.95 -21.07
N ASP A 104 -4.12 -0.87 -21.48
CA ASP A 104 -2.77 -0.48 -21.05
C ASP A 104 -2.89 0.55 -19.95
N VAL A 105 -1.93 0.54 -19.04
CA VAL A 105 -1.84 1.49 -17.93
C VAL A 105 -0.53 2.28 -18.03
N ARG A 106 -0.64 3.59 -18.02
CA ARG A 106 0.51 4.49 -17.77
C ARG A 106 0.43 4.95 -16.33
N VAL A 107 1.54 4.81 -15.62
CA VAL A 107 1.67 5.26 -14.23
C VAL A 107 2.53 6.49 -14.19
N ASN A 108 2.02 7.58 -13.63
CA ASN A 108 2.79 8.79 -13.38
C ASN A 108 2.95 9.01 -11.88
N ILE A 109 4.13 9.45 -11.49
CA ILE A 109 4.49 9.79 -10.11
C ILE A 109 5.09 11.18 -10.12
N ASN A 110 4.45 12.15 -9.48
CA ASN A 110 4.88 13.56 -9.49
C ASN A 110 5.07 14.12 -10.90
N GLY A 111 4.15 13.79 -11.82
CA GLY A 111 4.19 14.24 -13.22
C GLY A 111 5.18 13.50 -14.13
N CYS A 112 5.85 12.48 -13.62
CA CYS A 112 6.85 11.70 -14.32
C CYS A 112 6.35 10.28 -14.58
N GLN A 113 6.45 9.80 -15.82
CA GLN A 113 6.06 8.44 -16.17
C GLN A 113 7.02 7.42 -15.55
N ALA A 114 6.49 6.54 -14.71
CA ALA A 114 7.22 5.43 -14.13
C ALA A 114 7.24 4.22 -15.08
N THR A 115 8.28 3.40 -14.97
CA THR A 115 8.44 2.16 -15.76
C THR A 115 8.29 0.95 -14.83
N VAL A 116 7.44 0.00 -15.20
CA VAL A 116 7.36 -1.30 -14.51
C VAL A 116 8.62 -2.10 -14.82
N ILE A 117 9.39 -2.46 -13.79
CA ILE A 117 10.68 -3.16 -13.96
C ILE A 117 10.65 -4.60 -13.48
N LYS A 118 9.75 -4.92 -12.56
CA LYS A 118 9.55 -6.28 -12.06
C LYS A 118 8.16 -6.45 -11.49
N ILE A 119 7.60 -7.66 -11.61
CA ILE A 119 6.30 -8.01 -11.04
C ILE A 119 6.39 -9.38 -10.34
N ASP A 120 5.53 -9.56 -9.33
CA ASP A 120 5.10 -10.85 -8.80
C ASP A 120 3.56 -10.87 -8.83
N GLU A 121 3.01 -11.42 -9.91
CA GLU A 121 1.57 -11.49 -10.12
C GLU A 121 0.88 -12.33 -9.03
N ALA A 122 1.53 -13.42 -8.60
CA ALA A 122 1.02 -14.32 -7.57
C ALA A 122 0.92 -13.63 -6.20
N ALA A 123 1.82 -12.70 -5.91
CA ALA A 123 1.79 -11.89 -4.69
C ALA A 123 1.03 -10.57 -4.86
N ASP A 124 0.53 -10.26 -6.07
CA ASP A 124 -0.03 -8.96 -6.40
C ASP A 124 0.93 -7.80 -6.10
N LEU A 125 2.19 -7.91 -6.53
CA LEU A 125 3.23 -6.90 -6.31
C LEU A 125 3.86 -6.43 -7.62
N ALA A 126 4.18 -5.14 -7.68
CA ALA A 126 4.94 -4.54 -8.77
C ALA A 126 6.00 -3.58 -8.26
N LEU A 127 7.17 -3.60 -8.91
CA LEU A 127 8.27 -2.68 -8.70
C LEU A 127 8.39 -1.75 -9.90
N LEU A 128 8.36 -0.45 -9.62
CA LEU A 128 8.43 0.62 -10.60
C LEU A 128 9.74 1.38 -10.44
N ARG A 129 10.26 1.88 -11.55
CA ARG A 129 11.33 2.88 -11.57
C ARG A 129 10.74 4.23 -11.94
N ILE A 130 11.00 5.22 -11.09
CA ILE A 130 10.65 6.62 -11.38
C ILE A 130 11.74 7.28 -12.20
N CYS A 131 11.36 8.27 -13.03
CA CYS A 131 12.29 8.97 -13.91
C CYS A 131 13.15 10.02 -13.19
N SER A 132 12.76 10.49 -12.01
CA SER A 132 13.54 11.42 -11.21
C SER A 132 14.45 10.67 -10.24
N SER A 133 15.71 11.13 -10.15
CA SER A 133 16.64 10.61 -9.14
C SER A 133 16.24 11.07 -7.73
N HIS A 134 15.26 10.41 -7.13
CA HIS A 134 15.04 10.55 -5.70
C HIS A 134 16.14 9.76 -5.01
N LYS A 135 17.14 10.45 -4.52
CA LYS A 135 18.17 9.86 -3.65
C LYS A 135 17.56 9.52 -2.32
N GLN A 136 16.80 8.47 -2.28
CA GLN A 136 16.30 7.90 -1.04
C GLN A 136 17.05 6.62 -0.76
N THR A 137 17.88 6.67 0.25
CA THR A 137 18.83 5.62 0.62
C THR A 137 18.27 4.59 1.60
N ARG A 138 16.99 4.72 1.99
CA ARG A 138 16.43 3.83 3.01
C ARG A 138 15.45 2.82 2.43
N THR A 139 15.82 1.55 2.45
CA THR A 139 14.89 0.43 2.30
C THR A 139 14.10 0.29 3.61
N PRO A 140 12.77 0.10 3.58
CA PRO A 140 11.99 -0.16 4.78
C PRO A 140 12.46 -1.45 5.45
N ALA A 141 12.39 -1.51 6.79
CA ALA A 141 12.57 -2.76 7.50
C ALA A 141 11.33 -3.63 7.28
N PHE A 142 11.51 -4.85 6.79
CA PHE A 142 10.42 -5.80 6.55
C PHE A 142 10.23 -6.68 7.79
N GLN A 143 8.96 -6.89 8.16
CA GLN A 143 8.56 -7.83 9.20
C GLN A 143 7.90 -9.05 8.55
N THR A 144 8.38 -10.25 8.92
CA THR A 144 7.94 -11.51 8.32
C THR A 144 6.95 -12.30 9.19
N SER A 145 6.80 -11.93 10.46
CA SER A 145 5.88 -12.59 11.40
C SER A 145 5.02 -11.56 12.12
N LEU A 146 3.74 -11.89 12.31
CA LEU A 146 2.76 -11.05 12.98
C LEU A 146 2.16 -11.77 14.17
N ASN A 147 1.98 -11.05 15.26
CA ASN A 147 1.23 -11.53 16.40
C ASN A 147 -0.26 -11.29 16.19
N LYS A 148 -1.08 -12.17 16.75
CA LYS A 148 -2.53 -11.97 16.74
C LYS A 148 -2.88 -10.62 17.37
N ASP A 149 -3.81 -9.89 16.74
CA ASP A 149 -4.27 -8.57 17.16
C ASP A 149 -3.18 -7.48 17.20
N GLU A 150 -2.02 -7.72 16.52
CA GLU A 150 -0.97 -6.71 16.36
C GLU A 150 -1.55 -5.46 15.69
N ARG A 151 -1.23 -4.28 16.24
CA ARG A 151 -1.70 -3.00 15.68
C ARG A 151 -1.02 -2.71 14.35
N LEU A 152 -1.82 -2.32 13.37
CA LEU A 152 -1.37 -2.01 12.03
C LEU A 152 -1.84 -0.62 11.59
N LEU A 153 -0.99 0.04 10.81
CA LEU A 153 -1.27 1.31 10.15
C LEU A 153 -1.07 1.16 8.64
N LEU A 154 -2.08 1.50 7.89
CA LEU A 154 -2.04 1.64 6.45
C LEU A 154 -1.88 3.12 6.12
N ILE A 155 -0.89 3.49 5.30
CA ILE A 155 -0.67 4.87 4.86
C ILE A 155 -0.91 4.94 3.36
N ALA A 156 -1.96 5.65 2.95
CA ALA A 156 -2.34 5.83 1.55
C ALA A 156 -2.21 7.28 1.11
N ARG A 157 -2.04 7.49 -0.21
CA ARG A 157 -2.03 8.82 -0.85
C ARG A 157 -2.90 8.87 -2.11
N PRO A 158 -4.20 8.56 -2.02
CA PRO A 158 -5.07 8.78 -3.15
C PRO A 158 -5.10 10.27 -3.48
N HIS A 159 -4.97 10.62 -4.76
CA HIS A 159 -4.95 12.03 -5.23
C HIS A 159 -3.92 12.95 -4.53
N GLY A 160 -2.86 12.39 -3.95
CA GLY A 160 -1.86 13.14 -3.21
C GLY A 160 -2.16 13.38 -1.73
N ASP A 161 -3.40 13.23 -1.30
CA ASP A 161 -3.81 13.43 0.09
C ASP A 161 -3.39 12.27 0.99
N LYS A 162 -2.83 12.60 2.15
CA LYS A 162 -2.48 11.60 3.15
C LYS A 162 -3.71 11.03 3.84
N MET A 163 -3.87 9.73 3.74
CA MET A 163 -4.90 8.97 4.43
C MET A 163 -4.27 7.90 5.32
N VAL A 164 -4.78 7.72 6.52
CA VAL A 164 -4.26 6.73 7.47
C VAL A 164 -5.39 5.83 7.94
N GLY A 165 -5.30 4.55 7.56
CA GLY A 165 -6.13 3.48 8.11
C GLY A 165 -5.47 2.88 9.36
N ARG A 166 -6.24 2.65 10.42
CA ARG A 166 -5.78 2.01 11.66
C ARG A 166 -6.59 0.77 11.93
N GLY A 167 -5.93 -0.25 12.40
CA GLY A 167 -6.61 -1.49 12.79
C GLY A 167 -5.66 -2.53 13.36
N HIS A 168 -6.04 -3.80 13.22
CA HIS A 168 -5.31 -4.90 13.83
C HIS A 168 -5.20 -6.07 12.86
N PHE A 169 -4.11 -6.80 12.96
CA PHE A 169 -3.94 -8.05 12.24
C PHE A 169 -5.04 -9.05 12.64
N TYR A 170 -5.72 -9.61 11.65
CA TYR A 170 -6.81 -10.56 11.88
C TYR A 170 -6.34 -12.01 11.73
N GLY A 171 -5.50 -12.28 10.72
CA GLY A 171 -4.97 -13.62 10.48
C GLY A 171 -4.54 -13.85 9.03
N PRO A 172 -4.11 -15.07 8.71
CA PRO A 172 -3.86 -15.51 7.34
C PRO A 172 -5.15 -15.43 6.52
N TYR A 173 -5.01 -15.09 5.24
CA TYR A 173 -6.10 -15.01 4.27
C TYR A 173 -5.73 -15.80 3.02
N MET A 174 -6.53 -16.80 2.68
CA MET A 174 -6.28 -17.62 1.49
C MET A 174 -7.04 -17.06 0.29
N PHE A 175 -6.34 -16.71 -0.78
CA PHE A 175 -6.91 -16.27 -2.03
C PHE A 175 -6.24 -16.99 -3.19
N ARG A 176 -7.02 -17.70 -4.01
CA ARG A 176 -6.56 -18.51 -5.17
C ARG A 176 -5.39 -19.46 -4.84
N GLY A 177 -5.44 -20.08 -3.64
CA GLY A 177 -4.41 -21.00 -3.18
C GLY A 177 -3.12 -20.34 -2.65
N LEU A 178 -3.10 -19.02 -2.57
CA LEU A 178 -1.98 -18.24 -2.05
C LEU A 178 -2.32 -17.61 -0.72
N GLN A 179 -1.33 -17.57 0.18
CA GLN A 179 -1.49 -16.96 1.49
C GLN A 179 -1.17 -15.47 1.44
N TYR A 180 -2.13 -14.68 1.91
CA TYR A 180 -2.04 -13.27 2.22
C TYR A 180 -2.22 -13.05 3.72
N TRP A 181 -2.07 -11.82 4.17
CA TRP A 181 -2.49 -11.38 5.48
C TRP A 181 -3.85 -10.69 5.40
N SER A 182 -4.61 -10.73 6.49
CA SER A 182 -5.81 -9.91 6.62
C SER A 182 -5.78 -9.05 7.87
N ALA A 183 -6.41 -7.88 7.78
CA ALA A 183 -6.49 -6.93 8.88
C ALA A 183 -7.86 -6.26 8.92
N LYS A 184 -8.31 -5.89 10.12
CA LYS A 184 -9.49 -5.05 10.32
C LYS A 184 -9.08 -3.59 10.17
N ILE A 185 -8.90 -3.15 8.94
CA ILE A 185 -8.57 -1.78 8.56
C ILE A 185 -9.57 -1.37 7.47
N ASP A 186 -10.25 -0.25 7.66
CA ASP A 186 -11.10 0.31 6.60
C ASP A 186 -10.25 0.81 5.45
N ALA A 187 -10.63 0.45 4.23
CA ALA A 187 -9.95 0.85 3.02
C ALA A 187 -10.93 1.40 1.98
N ARG A 188 -10.41 2.18 1.04
CA ARG A 188 -11.17 2.86 -0.01
C ARG A 188 -10.44 2.77 -1.35
N ASP A 189 -11.12 3.17 -2.41
CA ASP A 189 -10.52 3.34 -3.74
C ASP A 189 -9.27 4.22 -3.65
N GLY A 190 -8.23 3.84 -4.39
CA GLY A 190 -6.93 4.51 -4.37
C GLY A 190 -5.96 4.06 -3.28
N TYR A 191 -6.38 3.17 -2.36
CA TYR A 191 -5.49 2.60 -1.35
C TYR A 191 -4.64 1.43 -1.87
N SER A 192 -4.98 0.84 -3.02
CA SER A 192 -4.19 -0.22 -3.67
C SER A 192 -2.72 0.14 -3.75
N GLY A 193 -1.85 -0.76 -3.31
CA GLY A 193 -0.40 -0.57 -3.27
C GLY A 193 0.12 0.21 -2.05
N SER A 194 -0.74 0.59 -1.11
CA SER A 194 -0.33 1.27 0.13
C SER A 194 0.53 0.38 1.01
N PRO A 195 1.59 0.93 1.63
CA PRO A 195 2.35 0.22 2.65
C PRO A 195 1.51 0.06 3.93
N VAL A 196 1.65 -1.10 4.56
CA VAL A 196 1.08 -1.41 5.87
C VAL A 196 2.22 -1.64 6.85
N TYR A 197 2.20 -0.92 7.96
CA TYR A 197 3.23 -0.96 8.99
C TYR A 197 2.67 -1.44 10.33
N ASN A 198 3.53 -1.97 11.19
CA ASN A 198 3.24 -2.12 12.62
C ASN A 198 3.60 -0.84 13.40
N ASP A 199 3.42 -0.86 14.72
CA ASP A 199 3.75 0.25 15.62
C ASP A 199 5.26 0.51 15.77
N ARG A 200 6.12 -0.42 15.34
CA ARG A 200 7.58 -0.24 15.25
C ARG A 200 8.06 0.38 13.93
N ALA A 201 7.13 0.78 13.06
CA ALA A 201 7.41 1.28 11.71
C ALA A 201 8.10 0.24 10.79
N GLU A 202 7.89 -1.05 11.05
CA GLU A 202 8.31 -2.14 10.18
C GLU A 202 7.22 -2.41 9.15
N LEU A 203 7.61 -2.62 7.89
CA LEU A 203 6.70 -2.91 6.80
C LEU A 203 6.19 -4.35 6.91
N ILE A 204 4.89 -4.48 7.15
CA ILE A 204 4.18 -5.76 7.24
C ILE A 204 3.82 -6.30 5.87
N GLY A 205 3.54 -5.41 4.93
CA GLY A 205 3.15 -5.78 3.58
C GLY A 205 2.54 -4.64 2.79
N VAL A 206 1.94 -5.00 1.67
CA VAL A 206 1.36 -4.09 0.69
C VAL A 206 -0.14 -4.36 0.58
N PHE A 207 -0.94 -3.32 0.72
CA PHE A 207 -2.40 -3.44 0.58
C PHE A 207 -2.76 -3.83 -0.86
N SER A 208 -3.43 -4.96 -0.99
CA SER A 208 -3.80 -5.59 -2.27
C SER A 208 -5.29 -5.43 -2.59
N GLY A 209 -6.16 -5.43 -1.59
CA GLY A 209 -7.58 -5.33 -1.83
C GLY A 209 -8.41 -5.33 -0.55
N TYR A 210 -9.73 -5.33 -0.74
CA TYR A 210 -10.66 -5.31 0.38
C TYR A 210 -11.76 -6.35 0.21
N ASP A 211 -11.86 -7.25 1.17
CA ASP A 211 -12.95 -8.23 1.28
C ASP A 211 -14.18 -7.55 1.91
N TRP A 212 -15.08 -7.06 1.07
CA TRP A 212 -16.27 -6.32 1.50
C TRP A 212 -17.22 -7.11 2.40
N PRO A 213 -17.53 -8.39 2.10
CA PRO A 213 -18.37 -9.21 2.96
C PRO A 213 -17.84 -9.34 4.38
N ASN A 214 -16.54 -9.56 4.53
CA ASN A 214 -15.89 -9.78 5.83
C ASN A 214 -15.30 -8.51 6.44
N LYS A 215 -15.31 -7.39 5.71
CA LYS A 215 -14.72 -6.10 6.09
C LYS A 215 -13.24 -6.23 6.48
N LEU A 216 -12.47 -6.91 5.63
CA LEU A 216 -11.05 -7.17 5.84
C LEU A 216 -10.20 -6.54 4.73
N ALA A 217 -9.18 -5.83 5.13
CA ALA A 217 -8.09 -5.46 4.24
C ALA A 217 -7.26 -6.71 3.94
N VAL A 218 -6.98 -6.97 2.67
CA VAL A 218 -6.12 -8.04 2.18
C VAL A 218 -4.75 -7.46 1.87
N ILE A 219 -3.71 -8.06 2.43
CA ILE A 219 -2.35 -7.51 2.43
C ILE A 219 -1.40 -8.57 1.88
N SER A 220 -0.68 -8.23 0.82
CA SER A 220 0.44 -9.04 0.34
C SER A 220 1.56 -9.02 1.37
N PRO A 221 2.08 -10.18 1.84
CA PRO A 221 3.05 -10.24 2.93
C PRO A 221 4.35 -9.50 2.63
N GLY A 222 4.93 -8.86 3.64
CA GLY A 222 6.19 -8.13 3.55
C GLY A 222 7.36 -8.99 3.11
N GLU A 223 7.38 -10.28 3.47
CA GLU A 223 8.35 -11.26 2.99
C GLU A 223 8.37 -11.37 1.47
N ARG A 224 7.20 -11.36 0.82
CA ARG A 224 7.10 -11.39 -0.65
C ARG A 224 7.56 -10.09 -1.28
N ALA A 225 7.23 -8.97 -0.63
CA ALA A 225 7.70 -7.66 -1.06
C ALA A 225 9.24 -7.56 -0.96
N GLN A 226 9.83 -8.04 0.14
CA GLN A 226 11.28 -8.13 0.29
C GLN A 226 11.90 -9.03 -0.78
N LYS A 227 11.34 -10.23 -0.97
CA LYS A 227 11.82 -11.16 -2.02
C LYS A 227 11.82 -10.53 -3.40
N LEU A 228 10.74 -9.81 -3.78
CA LEU A 228 10.67 -9.13 -5.09
C LEU A 228 11.80 -8.11 -5.25
N LEU A 229 12.12 -7.37 -4.20
CA LEU A 229 13.20 -6.38 -4.17
C LEU A 229 14.58 -7.05 -4.23
N ASP A 230 14.82 -8.10 -3.44
CA ASP A 230 16.08 -8.87 -3.43
C ASP A 230 16.33 -9.52 -4.79
N ASP A 231 15.30 -10.13 -5.37
CA ASP A 231 15.35 -10.71 -6.72
C ASP A 231 15.61 -9.67 -7.82
N TYR A 232 15.27 -8.41 -7.60
CA TYR A 232 15.64 -7.33 -8.49
C TYR A 232 17.12 -6.97 -8.36
N HIS A 233 17.64 -6.84 -7.13
CA HIS A 233 19.04 -6.47 -6.87
C HIS A 233 20.02 -7.58 -7.22
N SER A 234 19.60 -8.85 -7.18
CA SER A 234 20.47 -10.00 -7.49
C SER A 234 20.74 -10.22 -8.97
N ARG A 235 20.02 -9.52 -9.87
CA ARG A 235 20.30 -9.59 -11.31
C ARG A 235 21.51 -8.74 -11.65
N PRO A 236 22.54 -9.31 -12.32
CA PRO A 236 23.62 -8.49 -12.84
C PRO A 236 23.02 -7.42 -13.77
N THR A 237 23.39 -6.18 -13.53
CA THR A 237 23.05 -5.07 -14.44
C THR A 237 23.68 -5.41 -15.80
N PRO A 238 22.93 -5.32 -16.91
CA PRO A 238 23.45 -5.57 -18.25
C PRO A 238 24.52 -4.56 -18.64
#